data_eaad214c9cb4b743f701c26c5a5df353
#
_entry.id   eaad214c9cb4b743f701c26c5a5df353
#
_cell.length_a   1.000
_cell.length_b   1.000
_cell.length_c   1.000
_cell.angle_alpha   90.00
_cell.angle_beta   90.00
_cell.angle_gamma   90.00
#
_symmetry.space_group_name_H-M   'P 1'
#
loop_
_entity.id
_entity.type
_entity.pdbx_description
1 polymer ?
#
loop_
_entity_poly.entity_id
_entity_poly.type
_entity_poly.pdbx_seq_one_letter_code
_entity_poly.pdbx_strand_id
1 'polypeptide(L)'
;MEALESSKQALFRLKRFMFSEQSEKVGKVNEAYRKQFHTAINDDIDTPRAVAVMWELMKDAQVSDADKVATLREFDKVFDIGLSDAPSDVRRELGIMKDEEIPETVQILVNERKVAREERDWTKADSIREAINLLGYTVEDTPEGQRISKAG
;
A
#
# COMPACT_ATOMS: atom_id res chain seq x y z
N MET A 1 23.56 -9.69 -6.02
CA MET A 1 22.28 -9.33 -6.67
C MET A 1 21.05 -9.54 -5.78
N GLU A 2 21.03 -10.57 -4.94
CA GLU A 2 19.91 -10.85 -4.01
C GLU A 2 19.60 -9.74 -2.99
N ALA A 3 20.62 -9.08 -2.45
CA ALA A 3 20.41 -8.00 -1.46
C ALA A 3 19.69 -6.78 -2.05
N LEU A 4 19.97 -6.43 -3.30
CA LEU A 4 19.30 -5.32 -3.99
C LEU A 4 17.82 -5.65 -4.26
N GLU A 5 17.53 -6.88 -4.65
CA GLU A 5 16.17 -7.35 -4.90
C GLU A 5 15.34 -7.37 -3.60
N SER A 6 15.94 -7.86 -2.52
CA SER A 6 15.32 -7.85 -1.19
C SER A 6 15.00 -6.42 -0.72
N SER A 7 15.90 -5.48 -0.95
CA SER A 7 15.70 -4.05 -0.59
C SER A 7 14.59 -3.40 -1.42
N LYS A 8 14.52 -3.71 -2.72
CA LYS A 8 13.42 -3.24 -3.59
C LYS A 8 12.06 -3.78 -3.12
N GLN A 9 12.00 -5.08 -2.82
CA GLN A 9 10.76 -5.70 -2.31
C GLN A 9 10.34 -5.11 -0.95
N ALA A 10 11.29 -4.81 -0.08
CA ALA A 10 11.02 -4.18 1.20
C ALA A 10 10.44 -2.76 1.01
N LEU A 11 11.07 -1.94 0.16
CA LEU A 11 10.57 -0.60 -0.18
C LEU A 11 9.19 -0.67 -0.85
N PHE A 12 8.98 -1.65 -1.73
CA PHE A 12 7.70 -1.87 -2.39
C PHE A 12 6.59 -2.20 -1.38
N ARG A 13 6.84 -3.08 -0.40
CA ARG A 13 5.89 -3.40 0.68
C ARG A 13 5.55 -2.16 1.51
N LEU A 14 6.55 -1.35 1.84
CA LEU A 14 6.37 -0.13 2.60
C LEU A 14 5.51 0.87 1.84
N LYS A 15 5.83 1.13 0.57
CA LYS A 15 5.04 2.01 -0.30
C LYS A 15 3.61 1.49 -0.46
N ARG A 16 3.43 0.20 -0.69
CA ARG A 16 2.10 -0.41 -0.79
C ARG A 16 1.26 -0.19 0.48
N PHE A 17 1.88 -0.34 1.65
CA PHE A 17 1.20 -0.06 2.93
C PHE A 17 0.81 1.42 3.05
N MET A 18 1.72 2.32 2.70
CA MET A 18 1.49 3.77 2.77
C MET A 18 0.39 4.27 1.83
N PHE A 19 0.09 3.54 0.75
CA PHE A 19 -0.94 3.88 -0.24
C PHE A 19 -2.18 2.98 -0.18
N SER A 20 -2.32 2.19 0.89
CA SER A 20 -3.55 1.45 1.19
C SER A 20 -4.68 2.39 1.62
N GLU A 21 -5.92 1.92 1.62
CA GLU A 21 -7.08 2.67 2.12
C GLU A 21 -6.91 3.22 3.54
N GLN A 22 -6.03 2.60 4.33
CA GLN A 22 -5.71 3.05 5.68
C GLN A 22 -4.92 4.38 5.69
N SER A 23 -4.27 4.72 4.57
CA SER A 23 -3.50 5.97 4.44
C SER A 23 -4.37 7.22 4.38
N GLU A 24 -5.64 7.10 4.05
CA GLU A 24 -6.61 8.19 4.00
C GLU A 24 -7.18 8.55 5.39
N LYS A 25 -7.01 7.64 6.37
CA LYS A 25 -7.45 7.88 7.73
C LYS A 25 -6.48 8.81 8.45
N VAL A 26 -7.04 9.75 9.21
CA VAL A 26 -6.24 10.66 10.04
C VAL A 26 -5.70 9.88 11.25
N GLY A 27 -4.41 9.57 11.21
CA GLY A 27 -3.69 8.96 12.32
C GLY A 27 -2.90 9.99 13.13
N LYS A 28 -2.42 9.57 14.29
CA LYS A 28 -1.53 10.36 15.15
C LYS A 28 -0.13 9.79 15.12
N VAL A 29 0.87 10.68 15.10
CA VAL A 29 2.27 10.27 15.21
C VAL A 29 2.50 9.56 16.53
N ASN A 30 3.08 8.36 16.49
CA ASN A 30 3.45 7.63 17.70
C ASN A 30 4.76 8.22 18.26
N GLU A 31 4.65 8.94 19.37
CA GLU A 31 5.77 9.66 19.99
C GLU A 31 6.91 8.74 20.47
N ALA A 32 6.61 7.52 20.89
CA ALA A 32 7.63 6.57 21.32
C ALA A 32 8.54 6.17 20.15
N TYR A 33 7.94 5.81 19.01
CA TYR A 33 8.68 5.48 17.79
C TYR A 33 9.39 6.69 17.20
N ARG A 34 8.75 7.87 17.22
CA ARG A 34 9.38 9.12 16.79
C ARG A 34 10.66 9.40 17.58
N LYS A 35 10.61 9.26 18.91
CA LYS A 35 11.78 9.47 19.77
C LYS A 35 12.90 8.47 19.47
N GLN A 36 12.56 7.18 19.30
CA GLN A 36 13.55 6.14 18.96
C GLN A 36 14.23 6.43 17.62
N PHE A 37 13.44 6.83 16.61
CA PHE A 37 13.94 7.20 15.29
C PHE A 37 14.89 8.40 15.36
N HIS A 38 14.49 9.49 16.01
CA HIS A 38 15.34 10.65 16.17
C HIS A 38 16.59 10.35 16.97
N THR A 39 16.53 9.47 17.97
CA THR A 39 17.71 9.01 18.70
C THR A 39 18.70 8.33 17.77
N ALA A 40 18.22 7.44 16.88
CA ALA A 40 19.09 6.76 15.92
C ALA A 40 19.69 7.75 14.88
N ILE A 41 18.90 8.70 14.38
CA ILE A 41 19.40 9.71 13.43
C ILE A 41 20.41 10.67 14.08
N ASN A 42 20.20 11.04 15.34
CA ASN A 42 21.10 11.95 16.05
C ASN A 42 22.38 11.25 16.57
N ASP A 43 22.41 9.92 16.58
CA ASP A 43 23.56 9.11 16.96
C ASP A 43 24.41 8.78 15.71
N ASP A 44 25.15 9.78 15.23
CA ASP A 44 26.03 9.69 14.06
C ASP A 44 25.35 9.20 12.77
N ILE A 45 24.08 9.57 12.59
CA ILE A 45 23.23 9.16 11.44
C ILE A 45 23.18 7.62 11.30
N ASP A 46 22.89 6.92 12.40
CA ASP A 46 22.73 5.46 12.39
C ASP A 46 21.47 5.04 11.55
N THR A 47 21.64 5.15 10.23
CA THR A 47 20.60 4.80 9.26
C THR A 47 20.09 3.35 9.41
N PRO A 48 20.96 2.34 9.61
CA PRO A 48 20.50 0.97 9.84
C PRO A 48 19.57 0.84 11.04
N ARG A 49 19.86 1.52 12.15
CA ARG A 49 19.03 1.54 13.34
C ARG A 49 17.72 2.29 13.10
N ALA A 50 17.75 3.42 12.41
CA ALA A 50 16.55 4.17 12.06
C ALA A 50 15.60 3.34 11.16
N VAL A 51 16.14 2.59 10.20
CA VAL A 51 15.39 1.64 9.37
C VAL A 51 14.83 0.49 10.20
N ALA A 52 15.58 -0.03 11.18
CA ALA A 52 15.06 -1.06 12.09
C ALA A 52 13.83 -0.57 12.88
N VAL A 53 13.89 0.66 13.42
CA VAL A 53 12.75 1.28 14.12
C VAL A 53 11.52 1.40 13.21
N MET A 54 11.70 1.73 11.94
CA MET A 54 10.61 1.77 10.95
C MET A 54 9.96 0.39 10.78
N TRP A 55 10.74 -0.67 10.66
CA TRP A 55 10.21 -2.04 10.54
C TRP A 55 9.58 -2.57 11.82
N GLU A 56 10.07 -2.16 12.99
CA GLU A 56 9.45 -2.46 14.28
C GLU A 56 8.05 -1.83 14.36
N LEU A 57 7.93 -0.55 14.00
CA LEU A 57 6.65 0.14 13.91
C LEU A 57 5.68 -0.60 12.98
N MET A 58 6.14 -1.02 11.81
CA MET A 58 5.30 -1.74 10.84
C MET A 58 4.73 -3.05 11.39
N LYS A 59 5.50 -3.76 12.22
CA LYS A 59 5.12 -5.05 12.81
C LYS A 59 4.33 -4.92 14.12
N ASP A 60 4.31 -3.75 14.72
CA ASP A 60 3.66 -3.54 16.01
C ASP A 60 2.13 -3.62 15.88
N ALA A 61 1.54 -4.67 16.43
CA ALA A 61 0.10 -4.88 16.42
C ALA A 61 -0.67 -3.95 17.40
N GLN A 62 0.03 -3.25 18.29
CA GLN A 62 -0.59 -2.31 19.23
C GLN A 62 -0.80 -0.92 18.62
N VAL A 63 -0.14 -0.62 17.52
CA VAL A 63 -0.26 0.66 16.82
C VAL A 63 -1.25 0.48 15.66
N SER A 64 -2.24 1.37 15.59
CA SER A 64 -3.21 1.35 14.48
C SER A 64 -2.52 1.66 13.13
N ASP A 65 -3.05 1.12 12.04
CA ASP A 65 -2.46 1.36 10.71
C ASP A 65 -2.46 2.85 10.33
N ALA A 66 -3.48 3.61 10.74
CA ALA A 66 -3.51 5.05 10.55
C ALA A 66 -2.37 5.77 11.29
N ASP A 67 -2.08 5.36 12.53
CA ASP A 67 -0.99 5.93 13.32
C ASP A 67 0.38 5.52 12.78
N LYS A 68 0.51 4.28 12.26
CA LYS A 68 1.72 3.83 11.54
C LYS A 68 1.98 4.73 10.33
N VAL A 69 0.96 4.96 9.50
CA VAL A 69 1.07 5.83 8.32
C VAL A 69 1.47 7.25 8.72
N ALA A 70 0.84 7.83 9.74
CA ALA A 70 1.19 9.17 10.24
C ALA A 70 2.65 9.24 10.72
N THR A 71 3.12 8.20 11.44
CA THR A 71 4.47 8.12 11.97
C THR A 71 5.51 7.91 10.86
N LEU A 72 5.21 7.06 9.86
CA LEU A 72 6.08 6.83 8.72
C LEU A 72 6.24 8.07 7.84
N ARG A 73 5.19 8.88 7.68
CA ARG A 73 5.28 10.19 7.01
C ARG A 73 6.23 11.15 7.74
N GLU A 74 6.25 11.08 9.06
CA GLU A 74 7.21 11.88 9.86
C GLU A 74 8.64 11.41 9.63
N PHE A 75 8.88 10.10 9.54
CA PHE A 75 10.21 9.54 9.23
C PHE A 75 10.66 9.89 7.81
N ASP A 76 9.72 9.94 6.87
CA ASP A 76 10.01 10.26 5.47
C ASP A 76 10.53 11.69 5.28
N LYS A 77 10.21 12.62 6.17
CA LYS A 77 10.78 13.96 6.16
C LYS A 77 12.31 13.97 6.32
N VAL A 78 12.87 12.90 6.89
CA VAL A 78 14.30 12.71 7.06
C VAL A 78 14.90 11.81 5.99
N PHE A 79 14.19 10.72 5.65
CA PHE A 79 14.67 9.75 4.66
C PHE A 79 14.48 10.21 3.21
N ASP A 80 13.45 11.00 2.94
CA ASP A 80 13.08 11.51 1.60
C ASP A 80 13.01 10.39 0.53
N ILE A 81 12.41 9.25 0.92
CA ILE A 81 12.23 8.09 0.01
C ILE A 81 10.86 8.08 -0.67
N GLY A 82 10.12 9.19 -0.57
CA GLY A 82 8.85 9.41 -1.25
C GLY A 82 7.70 8.57 -0.69
N LEU A 83 7.61 8.45 0.64
CA LEU A 83 6.48 7.79 1.30
C LEU A 83 5.26 8.73 1.43
N SER A 84 5.48 10.04 1.36
CA SER A 84 4.42 11.04 1.57
C SER A 84 3.61 11.31 0.31
N ASP A 85 4.26 11.29 -0.84
CA ASP A 85 3.64 11.52 -2.14
C ASP A 85 4.09 10.43 -3.11
N ALA A 86 3.19 9.49 -3.45
CA ALA A 86 3.49 8.55 -4.53
C ALA A 86 3.48 9.32 -5.85
N PRO A 87 4.60 9.43 -6.55
CA PRO A 87 4.58 9.85 -7.94
C PRO A 87 3.62 8.97 -8.74
N SER A 88 2.98 9.54 -9.76
CA SER A 88 2.01 8.83 -10.62
C SER A 88 2.57 7.53 -11.22
N ASP A 89 3.87 7.50 -11.46
CA ASP A 89 4.64 6.35 -11.94
C ASP A 89 4.75 5.24 -10.88
N VAL A 90 5.00 5.58 -9.61
CA VAL A 90 5.02 4.59 -8.50
C VAL A 90 3.63 4.00 -8.27
N ARG A 91 2.57 4.81 -8.37
CA ARG A 91 1.19 4.29 -8.32
C ARG A 91 0.90 3.33 -9.47
N ARG A 92 1.37 3.68 -10.68
CA ARG A 92 1.23 2.83 -11.86
C ARG A 92 2.01 1.51 -11.70
N GLU A 93 3.24 1.57 -11.20
CA GLU A 93 4.09 0.39 -10.95
C GLU A 93 3.51 -0.50 -9.84
N LEU A 94 2.86 0.11 -8.82
CA LEU A 94 2.13 -0.60 -7.77
C LEU A 94 0.75 -1.08 -8.23
N GLY A 95 0.29 -0.68 -9.43
CA GLY A 95 -1.05 -0.96 -9.95
C GLY A 95 -2.16 -0.38 -9.06
N ILE A 96 -1.87 0.69 -8.30
CA ILE A 96 -2.86 1.37 -7.45
C ILE A 96 -3.55 2.43 -8.31
N MET A 97 -4.80 2.16 -8.68
CA MET A 97 -5.67 3.14 -9.31
C MET A 97 -6.52 3.83 -8.24
N LYS A 98 -6.75 5.12 -8.39
CA LYS A 98 -7.80 5.81 -7.63
C LYS A 98 -9.15 5.42 -8.20
N ASP A 99 -10.18 5.33 -7.35
CA ASP A 99 -11.56 5.05 -7.80
C ASP A 99 -12.02 6.01 -8.90
N GLU A 100 -11.58 7.27 -8.83
CA GLU A 100 -11.85 8.32 -9.82
C GLU A 100 -11.20 8.05 -11.20
N GLU A 101 -10.17 7.23 -11.26
CA GLU A 101 -9.45 6.84 -12.48
C GLU A 101 -10.02 5.56 -13.12
N ILE A 102 -10.92 4.86 -12.40
CA ILE A 102 -11.55 3.64 -12.84
C ILE A 102 -12.88 3.99 -13.50
N PRO A 103 -13.09 3.62 -14.78
CA PRO A 103 -14.37 3.85 -15.43
C PRO A 103 -15.53 3.24 -14.62
N GLU A 104 -16.66 3.95 -14.55
CA GLU A 104 -17.85 3.51 -13.82
C GLU A 104 -18.31 2.09 -14.23
N THR A 105 -18.17 1.77 -15.52
CA THR A 105 -18.47 0.42 -16.04
C THR A 105 -17.61 -0.67 -15.39
N VAL A 106 -16.34 -0.39 -15.15
CA VAL A 106 -15.42 -1.32 -14.47
C VAL A 106 -15.74 -1.43 -12.99
N GLN A 107 -16.07 -0.31 -12.33
CA GLN A 107 -16.48 -0.31 -10.92
C GLN A 107 -17.75 -1.15 -10.70
N ILE A 108 -18.73 -1.04 -11.58
CA ILE A 108 -19.96 -1.86 -11.54
C ILE A 108 -19.60 -3.34 -11.64
N LEU A 109 -18.79 -3.73 -12.62
CA LEU A 109 -18.37 -5.13 -12.80
C LEU A 109 -17.59 -5.66 -11.59
N VAL A 110 -16.73 -4.85 -10.98
CA VAL A 110 -15.98 -5.23 -9.78
C VAL A 110 -16.93 -5.50 -8.60
N ASN A 111 -17.95 -4.65 -8.42
CA ASN A 111 -18.96 -4.85 -7.40
C ASN A 111 -19.82 -6.08 -7.65
N GLU A 112 -20.25 -6.33 -8.89
CA GLU A 112 -20.98 -7.53 -9.26
C GLU A 112 -20.15 -8.80 -9.04
N ARG A 113 -18.84 -8.75 -9.36
CA ARG A 113 -17.93 -9.87 -9.09
C ARG A 113 -17.80 -10.14 -7.59
N LYS A 114 -17.75 -9.09 -6.77
CA LYS A 114 -17.71 -9.23 -5.30
C LYS A 114 -18.94 -9.98 -4.81
N VAL A 115 -20.14 -9.58 -5.24
CA VAL A 115 -21.40 -10.24 -4.88
C VAL A 115 -21.41 -11.69 -5.34
N ALA A 116 -21.03 -11.98 -6.60
CA ALA A 116 -20.97 -13.34 -7.11
C ALA A 116 -20.04 -14.24 -6.26
N ARG A 117 -18.92 -13.72 -5.77
CA ARG A 117 -18.00 -14.46 -4.89
C ARG A 117 -18.59 -14.69 -3.50
N GLU A 118 -19.30 -13.73 -2.94
CA GLU A 118 -20.01 -13.87 -1.67
C GLU A 118 -21.09 -14.94 -1.75
N GLU A 119 -21.78 -15.01 -2.89
CA GLU A 119 -22.77 -16.04 -3.24
C GLU A 119 -22.14 -17.39 -3.64
N ARG A 120 -20.80 -17.47 -3.76
CA ARG A 120 -20.03 -18.62 -4.24
C ARG A 120 -20.36 -19.03 -5.69
N ASP A 121 -20.85 -18.10 -6.48
CA ASP A 121 -21.03 -18.28 -7.92
C ASP A 121 -19.70 -18.00 -8.65
N TRP A 122 -18.84 -19.01 -8.64
CA TRP A 122 -17.50 -18.91 -9.23
C TRP A 122 -17.55 -18.73 -10.74
N THR A 123 -18.53 -19.33 -11.41
CA THR A 123 -18.70 -19.22 -12.86
C THR A 123 -19.02 -17.79 -13.27
N LYS A 124 -19.94 -17.15 -12.56
CA LYS A 124 -20.27 -15.73 -12.77
C LYS A 124 -19.11 -14.82 -12.44
N ALA A 125 -18.42 -15.07 -11.32
CA ALA A 125 -17.25 -14.29 -10.93
C ALA A 125 -16.11 -14.34 -11.97
N ASP A 126 -15.87 -15.50 -12.58
CA ASP A 126 -14.87 -15.67 -13.63
C ASP A 126 -15.28 -14.99 -14.93
N SER A 127 -16.55 -15.11 -15.35
CA SER A 127 -17.08 -14.39 -16.52
C SER A 127 -16.95 -12.86 -16.37
N ILE A 128 -17.21 -12.35 -15.18
CA ILE A 128 -17.06 -10.91 -14.90
C ILE A 128 -15.57 -10.51 -14.93
N ARG A 129 -14.68 -11.35 -14.42
CA ARG A 129 -13.23 -11.11 -14.51
C ARG A 129 -12.75 -11.01 -15.96
N GLU A 130 -13.25 -11.89 -16.83
CA GLU A 130 -12.95 -11.82 -18.27
C GLU A 130 -13.49 -10.54 -18.90
N ALA A 131 -14.69 -10.10 -18.54
CA ALA A 131 -15.24 -8.84 -19.03
C ALA A 131 -14.38 -7.62 -18.59
N ILE A 132 -13.88 -7.62 -17.35
CA ILE A 132 -12.96 -6.60 -16.85
C ILE A 132 -11.65 -6.63 -17.65
N ASN A 133 -11.11 -7.82 -17.95
CA ASN A 133 -9.89 -7.96 -18.74
C ASN A 133 -10.08 -7.44 -20.17
N LEU A 134 -11.22 -7.68 -20.81
CA LEU A 134 -11.55 -7.17 -22.16
C LEU A 134 -11.63 -5.63 -22.19
N LEU A 135 -11.96 -5.00 -21.07
CA LEU A 135 -11.92 -3.54 -20.92
C LEU A 135 -10.51 -2.98 -20.66
N GLY A 136 -9.48 -3.83 -20.64
CA GLY A 136 -8.09 -3.45 -20.40
C GLY A 136 -7.75 -3.25 -18.92
N TYR A 137 -8.47 -3.90 -18.02
CA TYR A 137 -8.21 -3.87 -16.58
C TYR A 137 -8.03 -5.29 -16.04
N THR A 138 -7.30 -5.41 -14.94
CA THR A 138 -7.17 -6.66 -14.16
C THR A 138 -7.71 -6.44 -12.76
N VAL A 139 -8.34 -7.47 -12.21
CA VAL A 139 -8.83 -7.48 -10.83
C VAL A 139 -8.18 -8.62 -10.07
N GLU A 140 -7.55 -8.28 -8.95
CA GLU A 140 -6.90 -9.23 -8.04
C GLU A 140 -7.60 -9.18 -6.68
N ASP A 141 -7.72 -10.35 -6.05
CA ASP A 141 -8.23 -10.45 -4.68
C ASP A 141 -7.07 -10.28 -3.70
N THR A 142 -7.20 -9.34 -2.78
CA THR A 142 -6.23 -9.12 -1.71
C THR A 142 -6.92 -9.28 -0.35
N PRO A 143 -6.17 -9.47 0.75
CA PRO A 143 -6.75 -9.52 2.08
C PRO A 143 -7.55 -8.25 2.45
N GLU A 144 -7.20 -7.12 1.82
CA GLU A 144 -7.84 -5.82 2.02
C GLU A 144 -9.04 -5.58 1.08
N GLY A 145 -9.30 -6.48 0.13
CA GLY A 145 -10.38 -6.33 -0.85
C GLY A 145 -9.94 -6.60 -2.28
N GLN A 146 -10.77 -6.22 -3.24
CA GLN A 146 -10.45 -6.36 -4.66
C GLN A 146 -9.58 -5.19 -5.12
N ARG A 147 -8.52 -5.49 -5.84
CA ARG A 147 -7.59 -4.52 -6.39
C ARG A 147 -7.71 -4.48 -7.91
N ILE A 148 -7.80 -3.27 -8.46
CA ILE A 148 -7.93 -3.04 -9.89
C ILE A 148 -6.65 -2.40 -10.40
N SER A 149 -6.15 -2.89 -11.53
CA SER A 149 -5.00 -2.32 -12.25
C SER A 149 -5.27 -2.31 -13.75
N LYS A 150 -4.57 -1.44 -14.50
CA LYS A 150 -4.59 -1.53 -15.96
C LYS A 150 -3.85 -2.78 -16.40
N ALA A 151 -4.44 -3.52 -17.35
CA ALA A 151 -3.73 -4.58 -18.04
C ALA A 151 -2.56 -3.96 -18.83
N GLY A 152 -1.35 -4.47 -18.63
CA GLY A 152 -0.14 -4.01 -19.31
C GLY A 152 -0.08 -4.47 -20.75
#